data_899a5ad003dc934f60a1bf5eb251d5a8
#
_entry.id   899a5ad003dc934f60a1bf5eb251d5a8
#
_cell.length_a   1.000
_cell.length_b   1.000
_cell.length_c   1.000
_cell.angle_alpha   90.00
_cell.angle_beta   90.00
_cell.angle_gamma   90.00
#
_symmetry.space_group_name_H-M   'P 1'
#
loop_
_entity.id
_entity.type
_entity.pdbx_description
1 polymer ?
#
loop_
_entity_poly.entity_id
_entity_poly.type
_entity_poly.pdbx_seq_one_letter_code
_entity_poly.pdbx_strand_id
1 'polypeptide(L)'
;MANTYIRIYLHLVFAVKNREALISPYREKQIHSYMAGTLYQLNHKPIIIGGIEDHVHILLSYNPNQALPDLVKELKTGTTKFINNNRLCTFKFEWQRGYACFSYSHSMVDKVYQYIENQHEHHKGKTLQDELKSMLDGFGVEYEEQYIFSEPE
;
A
#
# COMPACT_ATOMS: atom_id res chain seq x y z
N MET A 1 -27.90 -22.22 -3.21
CA MET A 1 -26.84 -21.20 -3.10
C MET A 1 -27.33 -19.89 -3.70
N ALA A 2 -27.15 -18.84 -2.96
CA ALA A 2 -27.42 -17.52 -3.49
C ALA A 2 -26.31 -17.13 -4.50
N ASN A 3 -26.72 -16.54 -5.63
CA ASN A 3 -25.76 -15.97 -6.58
C ASN A 3 -25.39 -14.58 -6.09
N THR A 4 -24.12 -14.39 -5.78
CA THR A 4 -23.60 -13.11 -5.27
C THR A 4 -22.57 -12.55 -6.25
N TYR A 5 -22.76 -11.30 -6.62
CA TYR A 5 -21.88 -10.61 -7.59
C TYR A 5 -21.32 -9.37 -6.91
N ILE A 6 -20.01 -9.39 -6.66
CA ILE A 6 -19.32 -8.32 -5.91
C ILE A 6 -18.09 -7.86 -6.69
N ARG A 7 -17.91 -6.55 -6.76
CA ARG A 7 -16.68 -5.95 -7.25
C ARG A 7 -16.39 -4.69 -6.43
N ILE A 8 -15.33 -4.76 -5.62
CA ILE A 8 -14.93 -3.66 -4.76
C ILE A 8 -13.44 -3.39 -5.02
N TYR A 9 -13.12 -2.17 -5.45
CA TYR A 9 -11.72 -1.76 -5.67
C TYR A 9 -11.27 -0.92 -4.51
N LEU A 10 -10.13 -1.28 -3.93
CA LEU A 10 -9.49 -0.54 -2.85
C LEU A 10 -8.06 -0.18 -3.23
N HIS A 11 -7.66 0.99 -2.81
CA HIS A 11 -6.29 1.50 -2.91
C HIS A 11 -5.74 1.66 -1.51
N LEU A 12 -4.79 0.81 -1.14
CA LEU A 12 -4.11 0.84 0.14
C LEU A 12 -2.80 1.60 0.02
N VAL A 13 -2.48 2.39 1.03
CA VAL A 13 -1.20 3.09 1.13
C VAL A 13 -0.67 2.94 2.55
N PHE A 14 0.56 2.47 2.70
CA PHE A 14 1.23 2.46 4.00
C PHE A 14 2.74 2.61 3.84
N ALA A 15 3.39 3.03 4.91
CA ALA A 15 4.76 3.51 4.88
C ALA A 15 5.70 2.66 5.73
N VAL A 16 6.98 2.70 5.40
CA VAL A 16 8.05 2.16 6.22
C VAL A 16 8.16 3.02 7.49
N LYS A 17 8.45 2.40 8.62
CA LYS A 17 8.58 3.08 9.91
C LYS A 17 9.59 4.23 9.81
N ASN A 18 9.21 5.40 10.34
CA ASN A 18 9.96 6.64 10.25
C ASN A 18 10.25 7.05 8.80
N ARG A 19 9.52 6.48 7.84
CA ARG A 19 9.70 6.69 6.40
C ARG A 19 11.16 6.51 5.95
N GLU A 20 11.84 5.52 6.55
CA GLU A 20 13.18 5.15 6.11
C GLU A 20 13.13 4.54 4.71
N ALA A 21 14.09 4.91 3.87
CA ALA A 21 14.16 4.44 2.47
C ALA A 21 14.78 3.03 2.41
N LEU A 22 14.05 2.03 2.93
CA LEU A 22 14.55 0.66 3.08
C LEU A 22 14.22 -0.26 1.91
N ILE A 23 13.17 0.06 1.13
CA ILE A 23 12.80 -0.73 -0.04
C ILE A 23 13.60 -0.24 -1.24
N SER A 24 14.79 -0.81 -1.46
CA SER A 24 15.62 -0.37 -2.57
C SER A 24 14.99 -0.73 -3.92
N PRO A 25 15.22 0.06 -4.98
CA PRO A 25 14.73 -0.27 -6.32
C PRO A 25 15.16 -1.66 -6.77
N TYR A 26 16.31 -2.14 -6.32
CA TYR A 26 16.82 -3.46 -6.64
C TYR A 26 15.97 -4.58 -6.05
N ARG A 27 15.38 -4.38 -4.85
CA ARG A 27 14.58 -5.38 -4.15
C ARG A 27 13.07 -5.18 -4.28
N GLU A 28 12.66 -4.04 -4.79
CA GLU A 28 11.27 -3.64 -4.88
C GLU A 28 10.38 -4.70 -5.53
N LYS A 29 10.80 -5.19 -6.69
CA LYS A 29 10.02 -6.19 -7.44
C LYS A 29 9.84 -7.48 -6.65
N GLN A 30 10.86 -7.93 -5.95
CA GLN A 30 10.81 -9.14 -5.15
C GLN A 30 9.85 -8.97 -3.97
N ILE A 31 9.90 -7.83 -3.30
CA ILE A 31 9.03 -7.52 -2.17
C ILE A 31 7.58 -7.39 -2.63
N HIS A 32 7.34 -6.66 -3.70
CA HIS A 32 5.99 -6.49 -4.25
C HIS A 32 5.40 -7.82 -4.74
N SER A 33 6.21 -8.68 -5.33
CA SER A 33 5.75 -10.01 -5.75
C SER A 33 5.34 -10.88 -4.58
N TYR A 34 6.07 -10.81 -3.47
CA TYR A 34 5.71 -11.52 -2.25
C TYR A 34 4.36 -11.02 -1.70
N MET A 35 4.18 -9.69 -1.68
CA MET A 35 2.94 -9.07 -1.22
C MET A 35 1.75 -9.49 -2.10
N ALA A 36 1.94 -9.52 -3.41
CA ALA A 36 0.90 -9.99 -4.33
C ALA A 36 0.52 -11.46 -4.05
N GLY A 37 1.50 -12.31 -3.79
CA GLY A 37 1.26 -13.70 -3.41
C GLY A 37 0.45 -13.84 -2.13
N THR A 38 0.73 -13.02 -1.12
CA THR A 38 -0.04 -12.98 0.12
C THR A 38 -1.49 -12.60 -0.13
N LEU A 39 -1.72 -11.58 -0.96
CA LEU A 39 -3.07 -11.14 -1.32
C LEU A 39 -3.85 -12.27 -2.00
N TYR A 40 -3.24 -12.98 -2.94
CA TYR A 40 -3.89 -14.13 -3.58
C TYR A 40 -4.25 -15.22 -2.58
N GLN A 41 -3.36 -15.52 -1.63
CA GLN A 41 -3.63 -16.51 -0.59
C GLN A 41 -4.81 -16.12 0.29
N LEU A 42 -5.02 -14.83 0.49
CA LEU A 42 -6.14 -14.29 1.26
C LEU A 42 -7.41 -14.09 0.41
N ASN A 43 -7.40 -14.57 -0.82
CA ASN A 43 -8.52 -14.48 -1.78
C ASN A 43 -8.84 -13.06 -2.24
N HIS A 44 -7.86 -12.17 -2.21
CA HIS A 44 -7.95 -10.87 -2.85
C HIS A 44 -7.22 -10.92 -4.19
N LYS A 45 -7.58 -10.03 -5.10
CA LYS A 45 -6.91 -9.99 -6.40
C LYS A 45 -6.10 -8.70 -6.52
N PRO A 46 -4.76 -8.76 -6.41
CA PRO A 46 -3.94 -7.58 -6.63
C PRO A 46 -3.99 -7.18 -8.11
N ILE A 47 -4.12 -5.88 -8.36
CA ILE A 47 -4.13 -5.32 -9.71
C ILE A 47 -2.76 -4.72 -9.99
N ILE A 48 -2.23 -3.91 -9.08
CA ILE A 48 -0.88 -3.38 -9.15
C ILE A 48 -0.37 -3.06 -7.74
N ILE A 49 0.91 -3.29 -7.52
CA ILE A 49 1.64 -2.84 -6.34
C ILE A 49 2.79 -1.98 -6.84
N GLY A 50 2.88 -0.75 -6.32
CA GLY A 50 3.93 0.19 -6.67
C GLY A 50 4.35 0.99 -5.45
N GLY A 51 5.24 1.93 -5.66
CA GLY A 51 5.73 2.78 -4.58
C GLY A 51 7.17 3.19 -4.82
N ILE A 52 7.78 3.71 -3.78
CA ILE A 52 9.21 4.02 -3.75
C ILE A 52 9.83 3.42 -2.49
N GLU A 53 11.02 3.87 -2.10
CA GLU A 53 11.81 3.24 -1.05
C GLU A 53 11.14 3.28 0.33
N ASP A 54 10.25 4.24 0.60
CA ASP A 54 9.68 4.47 1.93
C ASP A 54 8.19 4.16 2.06
N HIS A 55 7.51 3.74 0.99
CA HIS A 55 6.09 3.40 1.06
C HIS A 55 5.62 2.57 -0.11
N VAL A 56 4.41 1.99 0.02
CA VAL A 56 3.78 1.20 -1.03
C VAL A 56 2.35 1.66 -1.28
N HIS A 57 1.92 1.51 -2.52
CA HIS A 57 0.54 1.64 -2.97
C HIS A 57 0.09 0.30 -3.52
N ILE A 58 -1.11 -0.13 -3.14
CA ILE A 58 -1.70 -1.40 -3.61
C ILE A 58 -3.10 -1.13 -4.12
N LEU A 59 -3.34 -1.40 -5.39
CA LEU A 59 -4.69 -1.43 -5.95
C LEU A 59 -5.12 -2.88 -6.04
N LEU A 60 -6.27 -3.21 -5.46
CA LEU A 60 -6.75 -4.59 -5.43
C LEU A 60 -8.26 -4.67 -5.61
N SER A 61 -8.71 -5.81 -6.09
CA SER A 61 -10.12 -6.22 -6.02
C SER A 61 -10.30 -6.93 -4.68
N TYR A 62 -11.11 -6.35 -3.82
CA TYR A 62 -11.23 -6.72 -2.41
C TYR A 62 -12.30 -7.79 -2.20
N ASN A 63 -11.95 -8.81 -1.40
CA ASN A 63 -12.89 -9.82 -0.93
C ASN A 63 -13.46 -9.39 0.43
N PRO A 64 -14.76 -9.04 0.51
CA PRO A 64 -15.34 -8.52 1.75
C PRO A 64 -15.52 -9.57 2.85
N ASN A 65 -15.19 -10.83 2.59
CA ASN A 65 -15.22 -11.86 3.63
C ASN A 65 -14.09 -11.71 4.65
N GLN A 66 -13.10 -10.88 4.35
CA GLN A 66 -12.04 -10.55 5.30
C GLN A 66 -12.16 -9.08 5.71
N ALA A 67 -12.08 -8.80 7.01
CA ALA A 67 -12.06 -7.43 7.51
C ALA A 67 -10.79 -6.71 7.04
N LEU A 68 -10.94 -5.45 6.62
CA LEU A 68 -9.82 -4.67 6.12
C LEU A 68 -8.63 -4.56 7.09
N PRO A 69 -8.85 -4.32 8.41
CA PRO A 69 -7.73 -4.28 9.36
C PRO A 69 -6.97 -5.60 9.43
N ASP A 70 -7.65 -6.73 9.30
CA ASP A 70 -7.02 -8.05 9.32
C ASP A 70 -6.18 -8.28 8.07
N LEU A 71 -6.68 -7.87 6.90
CA LEU A 71 -5.94 -7.93 5.66
C LEU A 71 -4.62 -7.16 5.78
N VAL A 72 -4.68 -5.92 6.24
CA VAL A 72 -3.49 -5.07 6.37
C VAL A 72 -2.51 -5.66 7.38
N LYS A 73 -3.01 -6.16 8.51
CA LYS A 73 -2.18 -6.78 9.54
C LYS A 73 -1.43 -7.99 8.99
N GLU A 74 -2.11 -8.89 8.32
CA GLU A 74 -1.49 -10.10 7.76
C GLU A 74 -0.48 -9.75 6.68
N LEU A 75 -0.81 -8.80 5.82
CA LEU A 75 0.08 -8.35 4.76
C LEU A 75 1.36 -7.73 5.33
N LYS A 76 1.23 -6.85 6.30
CA LYS A 76 2.38 -6.21 6.96
C LYS A 76 3.24 -7.22 7.71
N THR A 77 2.62 -8.10 8.50
CA THR A 77 3.33 -9.11 9.28
C THR A 77 4.10 -10.06 8.39
N GLY A 78 3.47 -10.57 7.36
CA GLY A 78 4.11 -11.50 6.41
C GLY A 78 5.25 -10.87 5.66
N THR A 79 5.05 -9.63 5.17
CA THR A 79 6.08 -8.91 4.42
C THR A 79 7.28 -8.59 5.29
N THR A 80 7.05 -8.15 6.54
CA THR A 80 8.12 -7.89 7.50
C THR A 80 8.99 -9.13 7.72
N LYS A 81 8.36 -10.28 7.96
CA LYS A 81 9.08 -11.55 8.14
C LYS A 81 9.88 -11.93 6.89
N PHE A 82 9.26 -11.80 5.73
CA PHE A 82 9.92 -12.10 4.47
C PHE A 82 11.17 -11.24 4.26
N ILE A 83 11.04 -9.93 4.46
CA ILE A 83 12.16 -9.00 4.27
C ILE A 83 13.30 -9.29 5.26
N ASN A 84 12.97 -9.45 6.54
CA ASN A 84 13.98 -9.67 7.58
C ASN A 84 14.62 -11.05 7.49
N ASN A 85 13.84 -12.10 7.24
CA ASN A 85 14.37 -13.46 7.13
C ASN A 85 15.28 -13.64 5.91
N ASN A 86 15.02 -12.91 4.84
CA ASN A 86 15.81 -12.96 3.61
C ASN A 86 16.86 -11.84 3.53
N ARG A 87 16.97 -11.02 4.58
CA ARG A 87 17.95 -9.93 4.67
C ARG A 87 17.90 -9.01 3.45
N LEU A 88 16.70 -8.60 3.06
CA LEU A 88 16.51 -7.75 1.88
C LEU A 88 16.79 -6.27 2.15
N CYS A 89 16.94 -5.88 3.42
CA CYS A 89 17.30 -4.53 3.84
C CYS A 89 18.55 -4.59 4.71
N THR A 90 19.31 -3.50 4.71
CA THR A 90 20.52 -3.37 5.53
C THR A 90 20.22 -3.40 7.03
N PHE A 91 19.11 -2.77 7.42
CA PHE A 91 18.68 -2.69 8.80
C PHE A 91 17.40 -3.49 8.99
N LYS A 92 16.99 -3.70 10.26
CA LYS A 92 15.72 -4.35 10.58
C LYS A 92 14.57 -3.58 9.96
N PHE A 93 13.75 -4.27 9.18
CA PHE A 93 12.58 -3.68 8.52
C PHE A 93 11.37 -3.70 9.44
N GLU A 94 10.64 -2.57 9.48
CA GLU A 94 9.34 -2.45 10.14
C GLU A 94 8.47 -1.50 9.33
N TRP A 95 7.16 -1.77 9.32
CA TRP A 95 6.18 -0.84 8.79
C TRP A 95 5.77 0.17 9.86
N GLN A 96 5.45 1.38 9.43
CA GLN A 96 4.83 2.37 10.30
C GLN A 96 3.41 1.93 10.64
N ARG A 97 2.92 2.28 11.82
CA ARG A 97 1.53 2.01 12.21
C ARG A 97 0.57 2.78 11.32
N GLY A 98 -0.58 2.19 11.07
CA GLY A 98 -1.62 2.82 10.29
C GLY A 98 -1.50 2.55 8.79
N TYR A 99 -2.51 2.96 8.08
CA TYR A 99 -2.61 2.85 6.64
C TYR A 99 -3.70 3.80 6.14
N ALA A 100 -3.66 4.13 4.87
CA ALA A 100 -4.76 4.81 4.21
C ALA A 100 -5.43 3.83 3.25
N CYS A 101 -6.74 3.96 3.07
CA CYS A 101 -7.49 3.12 2.14
C CYS A 101 -8.57 3.96 1.46
N PHE A 102 -8.61 3.90 0.14
CA PHE A 102 -9.58 4.63 -0.67
C PHE A 102 -10.29 3.67 -1.62
N SER A 103 -11.53 3.97 -1.96
CA SER A 103 -12.31 3.18 -2.89
C SER A 103 -12.52 3.92 -4.19
N TYR A 104 -12.61 3.17 -5.29
CA TYR A 104 -12.80 3.74 -6.62
C TYR A 104 -13.86 2.97 -7.38
N SER A 105 -14.53 3.66 -8.30
CA SER A 105 -15.39 3.01 -9.28
C SER A 105 -14.55 2.31 -10.34
N HIS A 106 -15.15 1.35 -11.03
CA HIS A 106 -14.47 0.62 -12.13
C HIS A 106 -13.89 1.58 -13.18
N SER A 107 -14.58 2.67 -13.47
CA SER A 107 -14.12 3.65 -14.46
C SER A 107 -12.82 4.37 -14.09
N MET A 108 -12.45 4.34 -12.82
CA MET A 108 -11.22 5.01 -12.33
C MET A 108 -10.01 4.07 -12.24
N VAL A 109 -10.22 2.76 -12.42
CA VAL A 109 -9.16 1.76 -12.21
C VAL A 109 -7.93 2.04 -13.06
N ASP A 110 -8.10 2.34 -14.35
CA ASP A 110 -6.97 2.59 -15.25
C ASP A 110 -6.16 3.83 -14.82
N LYS A 111 -6.82 4.88 -14.37
CA LYS A 111 -6.14 6.10 -13.90
C LYS A 111 -5.36 5.82 -12.62
N VAL A 112 -5.95 5.07 -11.69
CA VAL A 112 -5.28 4.72 -10.44
C VAL A 112 -4.10 3.78 -10.72
N TYR A 113 -4.28 2.83 -11.64
CA TYR A 113 -3.21 1.94 -12.08
C TYR A 113 -2.00 2.73 -12.57
N GLN A 114 -2.21 3.68 -13.49
CA GLN A 114 -1.14 4.50 -14.04
C GLN A 114 -0.48 5.37 -12.96
N TYR A 115 -1.27 5.91 -12.06
CA TYR A 115 -0.77 6.69 -10.93
C TYR A 115 0.19 5.87 -10.07
N ILE A 116 -0.19 4.61 -9.76
CA ILE A 116 0.65 3.73 -8.94
C ILE A 116 1.89 3.28 -9.72
N GLU A 117 1.74 2.98 -11.01
CA GLU A 117 2.87 2.59 -11.87
C GLU A 117 3.93 3.68 -11.93
N ASN A 118 3.52 4.95 -11.92
CA ASN A 118 4.41 6.09 -12.08
C ASN A 118 4.87 6.71 -10.75
N GLN A 119 4.87 5.96 -9.65
CA GLN A 119 5.24 6.49 -8.33
C GLN A 119 6.64 7.10 -8.29
N HIS A 120 7.61 6.50 -8.93
CA HIS A 120 8.97 7.05 -8.97
C HIS A 120 9.00 8.45 -9.62
N GLU A 121 8.19 8.67 -10.65
CA GLU A 121 8.09 9.99 -11.29
C GLU A 121 7.36 11.00 -10.42
N HIS A 122 6.27 10.59 -9.76
CA HIS A 122 5.49 11.48 -8.88
C HIS A 122 6.31 12.00 -7.72
N HIS A 123 7.20 11.18 -7.16
CA HIS A 123 7.98 11.56 -5.98
C HIS A 123 9.27 12.31 -6.28
N LYS A 124 9.52 12.69 -7.54
CA LYS A 124 10.61 13.60 -7.87
C LYS A 124 10.36 15.02 -7.34
N GLY A 125 9.11 15.40 -7.10
CA GLY A 125 8.73 16.72 -6.61
C GLY A 125 7.68 16.76 -5.52
N LYS A 126 7.24 15.60 -5.00
CA LYS A 126 6.22 15.52 -3.95
C LYS A 126 6.61 14.52 -2.89
N THR A 127 6.32 14.86 -1.62
CA THR A 127 6.49 13.93 -0.50
C THR A 127 5.26 13.04 -0.36
N LEU A 128 5.41 11.94 0.36
CA LEU A 128 4.27 11.07 0.70
C LEU A 128 3.20 11.84 1.47
N GLN A 129 3.60 12.74 2.38
CA GLN A 129 2.65 13.55 3.13
C GLN A 129 1.81 14.45 2.23
N ASP A 130 2.44 15.12 1.26
CA ASP A 130 1.72 15.97 0.31
C ASP A 130 0.73 15.14 -0.52
N GLU A 131 1.15 13.97 -0.96
CA GLU A 131 0.33 13.04 -1.72
C GLU A 131 -0.89 12.59 -0.92
N LEU A 132 -0.68 12.18 0.33
CA LEU A 132 -1.76 11.72 1.20
C LEU A 132 -2.73 12.84 1.56
N LYS A 133 -2.24 14.04 1.82
CA LYS A 133 -3.12 15.20 2.07
C LYS A 133 -4.06 15.43 0.90
N SER A 134 -3.54 15.39 -0.33
CA SER A 134 -4.36 15.54 -1.53
C SER A 134 -5.43 14.47 -1.62
N MET A 135 -5.09 13.21 -1.33
CA MET A 135 -6.05 12.11 -1.35
C MET A 135 -7.11 12.24 -0.27
N LEU A 136 -6.70 12.53 0.96
CA LEU A 136 -7.61 12.69 2.08
C LEU A 136 -8.59 13.83 1.84
N ASP A 137 -8.11 14.96 1.35
CA ASP A 137 -8.95 16.10 0.99
C ASP A 137 -9.93 15.71 -0.13
N GLY A 138 -9.46 15.01 -1.15
CA GLY A 138 -10.28 14.58 -2.28
C GLY A 138 -11.41 13.62 -1.89
N PHE A 139 -11.20 12.80 -0.86
CA PHE A 139 -12.19 11.85 -0.35
C PHE A 139 -12.98 12.38 0.85
N GLY A 140 -12.71 13.61 1.28
CA GLY A 140 -13.43 14.22 2.41
C GLY A 140 -13.13 13.56 3.74
N VAL A 141 -11.94 13.00 3.92
CA VAL A 141 -11.53 12.36 5.17
C VAL A 141 -10.92 13.41 6.09
N GLU A 142 -11.44 13.51 7.31
CA GLU A 142 -10.85 14.38 8.33
C GLU A 142 -9.55 13.77 8.84
N TYR A 143 -8.54 14.62 9.05
CA TYR A 143 -7.24 14.18 9.53
C TYR A 143 -6.56 15.28 10.36
N GLU A 144 -5.63 14.86 11.21
CA GLU A 144 -4.73 15.78 11.90
C GLU A 144 -3.36 15.68 11.24
N GLU A 145 -2.80 16.80 10.81
CA GLU A 145 -1.53 16.82 10.07
C GLU A 145 -0.40 16.10 10.80
N GLN A 146 -0.36 16.22 12.13
CA GLN A 146 0.67 15.59 12.96
C GLN A 146 0.63 14.07 12.93
N TYR A 147 -0.48 13.46 12.50
CA TYR A 147 -0.66 12.00 12.45
C TYR A 147 -0.65 11.43 11.03
N ILE A 148 -0.43 12.27 10.02
CA ILE A 148 -0.24 11.77 8.65
C ILE A 148 1.19 11.26 8.53
N PHE A 149 1.39 9.95 8.63
CA PHE A 149 2.70 9.30 8.56
C PHE A 149 3.83 10.23 9.02
N SER A 150 4.18 10.10 10.30
CA SER A 150 5.16 11.01 10.96
C SER A 150 6.42 11.24 10.13
N GLU A 151 7.00 12.43 10.29
CA GLU A 151 8.29 12.73 9.69
C GLU A 151 9.35 11.73 10.17
N PRO A 152 10.35 11.41 9.34
CA PRO A 152 11.52 10.65 9.78
C PRO A 152 12.19 11.37 10.95
N GLU A 153 12.50 10.62 11.97
CA GLU A 153 13.23 11.13 13.13
C GLU A 153 14.71 11.22 12.83
#